data_4486822d7c8f31418c12e186a0deaf6b
#
_entry.id   4486822d7c8f31418c12e186a0deaf6b
#
_cell.length_a   1.000
_cell.length_b   1.000
_cell.length_c   1.000
_cell.angle_alpha   90.00
_cell.angle_beta   90.00
_cell.angle_gamma   90.00
#
_symmetry.space_group_name_H-M   'P 1'
#
loop_
_entity.id
_entity.type
_entity.pdbx_description
1 polymer ?
#
loop_
_entity_poly.entity_id
_entity_poly.type
_entity_poly.pdbx_seq_one_letter_code
_entity_poly.pdbx_strand_id
1 'polypeptide(L)'
;MTGEKITEQNKDMRVLITYKGSAEIGKEFQDDYMILELVTDGRPDALASAVVNFPLLDGNKSIFIHDLVSYESMEAKESLLEVIEKFARKRGYAAIYINSIRQDRRFLDKEKFIEVSGMTMAKKDVSR
;
A
#
# COMPACT_ATOMS: atom_id res chain seq x y z
N MET A 1 -14.94 -10.34 -3.18
CA MET A 1 -14.13 -9.23 -3.63
C MET A 1 -14.91 -7.92 -3.58
N THR A 2 -14.28 -6.89 -3.28
CA THR A 2 -14.94 -5.61 -3.09
C THR A 2 -14.20 -4.51 -3.81
N GLY A 3 -14.92 -3.66 -4.48
CA GLY A 3 -14.34 -2.50 -5.10
C GLY A 3 -14.82 -1.28 -4.37
N GLU A 4 -13.99 -0.30 -4.35
CA GLU A 4 -14.29 0.91 -3.62
C GLU A 4 -13.82 2.09 -4.43
N LYS A 5 -14.65 3.11 -4.53
CA LYS A 5 -14.27 4.29 -5.28
C LYS A 5 -13.26 5.09 -4.49
N ILE A 6 -12.28 5.63 -5.18
CA ILE A 6 -11.17 6.29 -4.55
C ILE A 6 -11.36 7.78 -4.53
N THR A 7 -11.73 8.36 -5.65
CA THR A 7 -11.89 9.80 -5.72
C THR A 7 -13.10 10.13 -6.55
N GLU A 8 -13.57 11.34 -6.40
CA GLU A 8 -14.68 11.83 -7.18
C GLU A 8 -14.30 12.01 -8.63
N GLN A 9 -13.09 12.44 -8.87
CA GLN A 9 -12.63 12.72 -10.22
C GLN A 9 -12.45 11.47 -11.04
N ASN A 10 -12.22 10.37 -10.38
CA ASN A 10 -11.96 9.11 -11.04
C ASN A 10 -13.00 8.11 -10.62
N LYS A 11 -14.23 8.39 -11.01
CA LYS A 11 -15.34 7.55 -10.58
C LYS A 11 -15.23 6.12 -11.06
N ASP A 12 -14.50 5.91 -12.14
CA ASP A 12 -14.33 4.57 -12.68
C ASP A 12 -13.28 3.77 -11.94
N MET A 13 -12.49 4.41 -11.12
CA MET A 13 -11.39 3.71 -10.47
C MET A 13 -11.84 3.04 -9.19
N ARG A 14 -11.34 1.84 -8.99
CA ARG A 14 -11.66 1.05 -7.81
C ARG A 14 -10.42 0.32 -7.37
N VAL A 15 -10.43 -0.10 -6.11
CA VAL A 15 -9.35 -0.94 -5.60
C VAL A 15 -9.89 -2.34 -5.41
N LEU A 16 -9.25 -3.29 -6.07
CA LEU A 16 -9.54 -4.70 -5.89
C LEU A 16 -8.58 -5.25 -4.86
N ILE A 17 -9.11 -6.01 -3.93
CA ILE A 17 -8.30 -6.58 -2.87
C ILE A 17 -8.29 -8.08 -3.02
N THR A 18 -7.10 -8.64 -3.12
CA THR A 18 -6.92 -10.08 -3.17
C THR A 18 -6.14 -10.50 -1.95
N TYR A 19 -6.67 -11.47 -1.23
CA TYR A 19 -6.02 -11.96 -0.03
C TYR A 19 -5.27 -13.24 -0.37
N LYS A 20 -4.01 -13.28 0.00
CA LYS A 20 -3.19 -14.44 -0.28
C LYS A 20 -2.47 -14.89 0.98
N GLY A 21 -2.51 -16.17 1.23
CA GLY A 21 -1.77 -16.74 2.32
C GLY A 21 -0.32 -16.96 1.94
N SER A 22 0.48 -17.26 2.93
CA SER A 22 1.92 -17.42 2.72
C SER A 22 2.22 -18.57 1.76
N ALA A 23 1.36 -19.57 1.70
CA ALA A 23 1.61 -20.71 0.83
C ALA A 23 1.62 -20.32 -0.64
N GLU A 24 0.92 -19.25 -0.98
CA GLU A 24 0.85 -18.81 -2.37
C GLU A 24 1.97 -17.85 -2.74
N ILE A 25 2.60 -17.25 -1.76
CA ILE A 25 3.60 -16.23 -2.02
C ILE A 25 5.00 -16.77 -1.87
N GLY A 26 5.16 -17.74 -1.00
CA GLY A 26 6.46 -18.31 -0.77
C GLY A 26 6.65 -18.62 0.68
N LYS A 27 7.55 -19.55 0.95
CA LYS A 27 7.72 -20.05 2.31
C LYS A 27 8.45 -19.08 3.21
N GLU A 28 9.15 -18.14 2.64
CA GLU A 28 9.85 -17.15 3.45
C GLU A 28 8.89 -16.19 4.11
N PHE A 29 7.64 -16.15 3.66
CA PHE A 29 6.64 -15.27 4.25
C PHE A 29 5.71 -16.08 5.12
N GLN A 30 5.70 -15.76 6.39
CA GLN A 30 4.88 -16.46 7.36
C GLN A 30 3.51 -15.85 7.48
N ASP A 31 3.38 -14.59 7.18
CA ASP A 31 2.15 -13.86 7.36
C ASP A 31 1.32 -13.85 6.09
N ASP A 32 0.04 -13.62 6.27
CA ASP A 32 -0.84 -13.45 5.14
C ASP A 32 -0.60 -12.11 4.49
N TYR A 33 -0.84 -12.08 3.19
CA TYR A 33 -0.62 -10.89 2.40
C TYR A 33 -1.90 -10.44 1.75
N MET A 34 -2.00 -9.14 1.52
CA MET A 34 -3.05 -8.61 0.67
C MET A 34 -2.40 -7.97 -0.54
N ILE A 35 -2.97 -8.22 -1.69
CA ILE A 35 -2.56 -7.57 -2.92
C ILE A 35 -3.68 -6.63 -3.29
N LEU A 36 -3.32 -5.35 -3.44
CA LEU A 36 -4.26 -4.30 -3.76
C LEU A 36 -3.97 -3.84 -5.17
N GLU A 37 -5.01 -3.75 -5.99
CA GLU A 37 -4.84 -3.30 -7.36
C GLU A 37 -5.81 -2.18 -7.64
N LEU A 38 -5.29 -1.08 -8.15
CA LEU A 38 -6.11 0.03 -8.59
C LEU A 38 -6.50 -0.25 -10.03
N VAL A 39 -7.79 -0.37 -10.28
CA VAL A 39 -8.29 -0.72 -11.60
C VAL A 39 -9.30 0.31 -12.04
N THR A 40 -9.55 0.36 -13.34
CA THR A 40 -10.56 1.23 -13.88
C THR A 40 -11.36 0.47 -14.90
N ASP A 41 -12.62 0.87 -15.07
CA ASP A 41 -13.50 0.19 -16.01
C ASP A 41 -12.95 0.30 -17.42
N GLY A 42 -13.09 -0.77 -18.17
CA GLY A 42 -12.67 -0.78 -19.56
C GLY A 42 -11.19 -1.08 -19.77
N ARG A 43 -10.45 -1.28 -18.72
CA ARG A 43 -9.02 -1.61 -18.85
C ARG A 43 -8.75 -2.93 -18.14
N PRO A 44 -8.12 -3.87 -18.82
CA PRO A 44 -7.85 -5.17 -18.19
C PRO A 44 -6.71 -5.12 -17.19
N ASP A 45 -5.77 -4.19 -17.36
CA ASP A 45 -4.59 -4.16 -16.51
C ASP A 45 -4.75 -3.17 -15.38
N ALA A 46 -4.12 -3.47 -14.28
CA ALA A 46 -4.13 -2.57 -13.14
C ALA A 46 -3.34 -1.31 -13.46
N LEU A 47 -3.74 -0.20 -12.87
CA LEU A 47 -3.00 1.05 -13.00
C LEU A 47 -1.86 1.11 -11.98
N ALA A 48 -2.05 0.48 -10.85
CA ALA A 48 -1.06 0.42 -9.79
C ALA A 48 -1.35 -0.79 -8.94
N SER A 49 -0.35 -1.27 -8.22
CA SER A 49 -0.58 -2.37 -7.30
C SER A 49 0.32 -2.25 -6.08
N ALA A 50 -0.09 -2.90 -5.02
CA ALA A 50 0.67 -2.92 -3.78
C ALA A 50 0.55 -4.28 -3.13
N VAL A 51 1.61 -4.69 -2.45
CA VAL A 51 1.61 -5.92 -1.65
C VAL A 51 1.85 -5.50 -0.22
N VAL A 52 0.91 -5.84 0.66
CA VAL A 52 0.99 -5.39 2.04
C VAL A 52 0.76 -6.53 3.00
N ASN A 53 1.28 -6.38 4.22
CA ASN A 53 0.89 -7.24 5.32
C ASN A 53 0.80 -6.38 6.58
N PHE A 54 0.55 -7.03 7.71
CA PHE A 54 0.13 -6.30 8.90
C PHE A 54 0.93 -6.72 10.13
N PRO A 55 2.22 -6.40 10.17
CA PRO A 55 3.04 -6.82 11.31
C PRO A 55 2.84 -5.92 12.52
N LEU A 56 3.31 -6.41 13.65
CA LEU A 56 3.47 -5.55 14.82
C LEU A 56 4.86 -4.97 14.74
N LEU A 57 4.96 -3.66 14.66
CA LEU A 57 6.23 -2.99 14.64
C LEU A 57 6.26 -1.97 15.76
N ASP A 58 7.33 -2.01 16.53
CA ASP A 58 7.44 -1.19 17.73
C ASP A 58 6.25 -1.40 18.67
N GLY A 59 5.75 -2.64 18.69
CA GLY A 59 4.65 -2.98 19.57
C GLY A 59 3.30 -2.47 19.11
N ASN A 60 3.22 -1.90 17.93
CA ASN A 60 1.98 -1.33 17.40
C ASN A 60 1.53 -2.02 16.13
N LYS A 61 0.22 -2.06 15.93
CA LYS A 61 -0.34 -2.57 14.69
C LYS A 61 0.06 -1.63 13.57
N SER A 62 0.64 -2.21 12.53
CA SER A 62 1.18 -1.43 11.43
C SER A 62 0.82 -2.06 10.11
N ILE A 63 0.95 -1.29 9.05
CA ILE A 63 0.84 -1.82 7.70
C ILE A 63 2.23 -1.72 7.09
N PHE A 64 2.69 -2.81 6.49
CA PHE A 64 3.97 -2.78 5.81
C PHE A 64 3.73 -3.00 4.32
N ILE A 65 4.14 -2.04 3.52
CA ILE A 65 4.02 -2.10 2.07
C ILE A 65 5.33 -2.67 1.54
N HIS A 66 5.26 -3.90 1.08
CA HIS A 66 6.44 -4.57 0.53
C HIS A 66 6.77 -4.03 -0.84
N ASP A 67 5.74 -3.67 -1.60
CA ASP A 67 5.94 -3.15 -2.94
C ASP A 67 4.76 -2.25 -3.27
N LEU A 68 5.05 -1.19 -3.99
CA LEU A 68 4.02 -0.25 -4.44
C LEU A 68 4.47 0.23 -5.81
N VAL A 69 3.75 -0.15 -6.83
CA VAL A 69 4.17 0.03 -8.21
C VAL A 69 3.07 0.70 -9.00
N SER A 70 3.45 1.60 -9.86
CA SER A 70 2.53 2.23 -10.80
C SER A 70 2.88 1.77 -12.21
N TYR A 71 1.85 1.45 -12.97
CA TYR A 71 2.04 1.03 -14.35
C TYR A 71 1.63 2.12 -15.33
N GLU A 72 1.04 3.19 -14.83
CA GLU A 72 0.55 4.25 -15.68
C GLU A 72 1.18 5.59 -15.32
N SER A 73 0.99 6.01 -14.10
CA SER A 73 1.39 7.35 -13.71
C SER A 73 1.65 7.41 -12.22
N MET A 74 2.34 8.47 -11.82
CA MET A 74 2.56 8.69 -10.40
C MET A 74 1.23 8.90 -9.67
N GLU A 75 0.26 9.50 -10.34
CA GLU A 75 -1.05 9.71 -9.72
C GLU A 75 -1.72 8.42 -9.31
N ALA A 76 -1.58 7.37 -10.12
CA ALA A 76 -2.17 6.09 -9.78
C ALA A 76 -1.55 5.54 -8.50
N LYS A 77 -0.25 5.70 -8.38
CA LYS A 77 0.46 5.26 -7.19
C LYS A 77 0.01 6.03 -5.96
N GLU A 78 -0.13 7.34 -6.12
CA GLU A 78 -0.58 8.19 -5.01
C GLU A 78 -2.00 7.86 -4.60
N SER A 79 -2.86 7.59 -5.58
CA SER A 79 -4.24 7.22 -5.27
C SER A 79 -4.31 5.92 -4.49
N LEU A 80 -3.51 4.96 -4.86
CA LEU A 80 -3.51 3.69 -4.15
C LEU A 80 -3.00 3.87 -2.73
N LEU A 81 -1.95 4.66 -2.57
CA LEU A 81 -1.44 4.93 -1.23
C LEU A 81 -2.49 5.63 -0.37
N GLU A 82 -3.24 6.54 -0.97
CA GLU A 82 -4.29 7.23 -0.23
C GLU A 82 -5.33 6.25 0.31
N VAL A 83 -5.68 5.26 -0.48
CA VAL A 83 -6.62 4.25 -0.04
C VAL A 83 -6.05 3.46 1.13
N ILE A 84 -4.77 3.14 1.06
CA ILE A 84 -4.12 2.43 2.16
C ILE A 84 -4.13 3.27 3.42
N GLU A 85 -3.87 4.57 3.29
CA GLU A 85 -3.88 5.47 4.45
C GLU A 85 -5.26 5.57 5.08
N LYS A 86 -6.29 5.65 4.25
CA LYS A 86 -7.65 5.71 4.77
C LYS A 86 -8.01 4.44 5.52
N PHE A 87 -7.61 3.31 4.95
CA PHE A 87 -7.83 2.04 5.59
C PHE A 87 -7.12 2.00 6.94
N ALA A 88 -5.87 2.46 6.96
CA ALA A 88 -5.08 2.44 8.18
C ALA A 88 -5.74 3.27 9.29
N ARG A 89 -6.16 4.47 8.94
CA ARG A 89 -6.80 5.34 9.94
C ARG A 89 -8.10 4.74 10.44
N LYS A 90 -8.89 4.21 9.52
CA LYS A 90 -10.18 3.66 9.88
C LYS A 90 -10.05 2.46 10.80
N ARG A 91 -9.02 1.66 10.62
CA ARG A 91 -8.82 0.46 11.42
C ARG A 91 -7.90 0.67 12.62
N GLY A 92 -7.44 1.89 12.83
CA GLY A 92 -6.65 2.20 14.01
C GLY A 92 -5.19 1.76 13.95
N TYR A 93 -4.65 1.62 12.75
CA TYR A 93 -3.23 1.33 12.63
C TYR A 93 -2.43 2.58 12.93
N ALA A 94 -1.30 2.40 13.57
CA ALA A 94 -0.50 3.55 14.01
C ALA A 94 0.37 4.12 12.90
N ALA A 95 0.84 3.28 11.99
CA ALA A 95 1.80 3.73 11.01
C ALA A 95 1.78 2.84 9.78
N ILE A 96 2.29 3.40 8.70
CA ILE A 96 2.52 2.66 7.47
C ILE A 96 4.02 2.65 7.23
N TYR A 97 4.56 1.47 6.99
CA TYR A 97 5.95 1.32 6.61
C TYR A 97 6.02 0.91 5.16
N ILE A 98 7.10 1.25 4.49
CA ILE A 98 7.26 0.90 3.09
C ILE A 98 8.72 0.48 2.85
N ASN A 99 8.89 -0.51 2.00
CA ASN A 99 10.22 -0.91 1.57
C ASN A 99 10.78 0.22 0.72
N SER A 100 11.78 0.93 1.26
CA SER A 100 12.24 2.16 0.63
C SER A 100 13.21 1.91 -0.52
N ILE A 101 13.78 0.72 -0.60
CA ILE A 101 14.75 0.42 -1.66
C ILE A 101 14.15 0.60 -3.04
N ARG A 102 12.90 0.21 -3.19
CA ARG A 102 12.26 0.22 -4.50
C ARG A 102 11.51 1.50 -4.80
N GLN A 103 11.64 2.49 -3.94
CA GLN A 103 10.85 3.71 -4.09
C GLN A 103 11.74 4.88 -4.47
N ASP A 104 11.21 5.73 -5.33
CA ASP A 104 11.84 6.99 -5.69
C ASP A 104 11.86 7.88 -4.46
N ARG A 105 13.02 8.46 -4.17
CA ARG A 105 13.16 9.36 -3.04
C ARG A 105 12.17 10.50 -3.09
N ARG A 106 11.90 11.03 -4.27
CA ARG A 106 10.95 12.14 -4.39
C ARG A 106 9.56 11.73 -3.98
N PHE A 107 9.18 10.49 -4.30
CA PHE A 107 7.88 9.99 -3.90
C PHE A 107 7.82 9.88 -2.38
N LEU A 108 8.86 9.33 -1.76
CA LEU A 108 8.87 9.18 -0.31
C LEU A 108 8.79 10.53 0.39
N ASP A 109 9.54 11.50 -0.11
CA ASP A 109 9.53 12.84 0.48
C ASP A 109 8.18 13.51 0.32
N LYS A 110 7.61 13.41 -0.86
CA LYS A 110 6.31 14.01 -1.13
C LYS A 110 5.24 13.43 -0.22
N GLU A 111 5.30 12.13 -0.01
CA GLU A 111 4.30 11.45 0.81
C GLU A 111 4.66 11.45 2.29
N LYS A 112 5.75 12.11 2.64
CA LYS A 112 6.15 12.32 4.03
C LYS A 112 6.54 11.06 4.77
N PHE A 113 7.12 10.13 4.04
CA PHE A 113 7.75 8.97 4.66
C PHE A 113 9.12 9.38 5.17
N ILE A 114 9.48 8.86 6.33
CA ILE A 114 10.77 9.15 6.95
C ILE A 114 11.51 7.85 7.08
N GLU A 115 12.76 7.82 6.64
CA GLU A 115 13.56 6.61 6.71
C GLU A 115 13.79 6.18 8.14
N VAL A 116 13.66 4.88 8.36
CA VAL A 116 13.94 4.31 9.66
C VAL A 116 15.43 4.03 9.69
N SER A 117 16.09 4.60 10.66
CA SER A 117 17.55 4.55 10.75
C SER A 117 18.06 3.11 10.73
N GLY A 118 19.05 2.87 9.86
CA GLY A 118 19.69 1.57 9.78
C GLY A 118 18.87 0.50 9.10
N MET A 119 17.77 0.87 8.46
CA MET A 119 16.90 -0.11 7.81
C MET A 119 16.56 0.33 6.41
N THR A 120 16.00 -0.61 5.64
CA THR A 120 15.64 -0.34 4.27
C THR A 120 14.16 -0.09 4.16
N MET A 121 13.63 0.66 5.11
CA MET A 121 12.22 1.00 5.08
C MET A 121 12.03 2.41 5.60
N ALA A 122 10.90 2.99 5.21
CA ALA A 122 10.52 4.30 5.65
C ALA A 122 9.16 4.21 6.31
N LYS A 123 8.85 5.19 7.13
CA LYS A 123 7.69 5.15 7.99
C LYS A 123 6.89 6.44 7.87
N LYS A 124 5.60 6.31 7.97
CA LYS A 124 4.69 7.44 7.99
C LYS A 124 3.65 7.19 9.07
N ASP A 125 3.53 8.11 10.01
CA ASP A 125 2.50 8.00 11.04
C ASP A 125 1.16 8.33 10.45
N VAL A 126 0.14 7.58 10.81
CA VAL A 126 -1.20 7.82 10.30
C VAL A 126 -2.24 8.02 11.38
N SER A 127 -1.85 7.84 12.63
CA SER A 127 -2.78 8.10 13.70
C SER A 127 -2.99 9.59 13.79
N ARG A 128 -4.13 9.99 13.84
CA ARG A 128 -4.56 11.25 13.89
C ARG A 128 -4.34 12.12 14.63
#